data_0bec7b28b423a1170fe02468e6d071a3
#
_entry.id   0bec7b28b423a1170fe02468e6d071a3
#
_cell.length_a   1.000
_cell.length_b   1.000
_cell.length_c   1.000
_cell.angle_alpha   90.00
_cell.angle_beta   90.00
_cell.angle_gamma   90.00
#
_symmetry.space_group_name_H-M   'P 1'
#
loop_
_entity.id
_entity.type
_entity.pdbx_description
1 polymer ?
#
loop_
_entity_poly.entity_id
_entity_poly.type
_entity_poly.pdbx_seq_one_letter_code
_entity_poly.pdbx_strand_id
1 'polypeptide(L)'
;MRLARFALPLALVLSAAACDRSTPPADAARPPAAPTAQAFSYAATSDLSGYYLPTSEVRLGKWGFNHVFVGQAFEFSAWTGTDTGATFAPVMLQFDDVTSPMVQNELGEARSITARVLPTRYTVSDDRIEFEGTSAQLGQVRFDGRLDPVPWRPRGAIWAMRGWS
;
A
#
# COMPACT_ATOMS: atom_id res chain seq x y z
N MET A 1 65.82 -14.14 -39.47
CA MET A 1 66.96 -14.99 -39.09
C MET A 1 66.81 -15.49 -37.68
N ARG A 2 66.98 -16.80 -37.51
CA ARG A 2 67.15 -17.64 -36.33
C ARG A 2 65.92 -18.03 -35.52
N LEU A 3 65.51 -19.26 -35.86
CA LEU A 3 64.76 -20.25 -35.13
C LEU A 3 65.50 -20.62 -33.80
N ALA A 4 64.78 -20.85 -32.74
CA ALA A 4 65.22 -21.74 -31.69
C ALA A 4 64.01 -22.57 -31.23
N ARG A 5 64.06 -23.84 -31.59
CA ARG A 5 63.18 -24.94 -31.07
C ARG A 5 63.76 -25.36 -29.72
N PHE A 6 62.91 -25.56 -28.73
CA PHE A 6 63.22 -26.43 -27.59
C PHE A 6 62.06 -27.37 -27.32
N ALA A 7 62.45 -28.61 -27.14
CA ALA A 7 61.63 -29.81 -27.07
C ALA A 7 61.09 -30.09 -25.66
N LEU A 8 60.03 -30.85 -25.67
CA LEU A 8 59.34 -31.57 -24.58
C LEU A 8 60.26 -32.25 -23.54
N PRO A 9 59.78 -32.52 -22.30
CA PRO A 9 59.29 -33.88 -22.08
C PRO A 9 57.93 -34.00 -21.40
N LEU A 10 57.24 -35.04 -21.86
CA LEU A 10 56.00 -35.65 -21.39
C LEU A 10 56.27 -36.35 -20.04
N ALA A 11 55.62 -35.90 -18.98
CA ALA A 11 55.51 -36.64 -17.72
C ALA A 11 54.08 -37.07 -17.47
N LEU A 12 53.80 -38.34 -17.69
CA LEU A 12 52.56 -39.03 -17.41
C LEU A 12 52.46 -39.30 -15.94
N VAL A 13 51.55 -38.65 -15.19
CA VAL A 13 51.21 -39.01 -13.81
C VAL A 13 49.79 -39.56 -13.80
N LEU A 14 49.69 -40.85 -13.65
CA LEU A 14 48.43 -41.52 -13.30
C LEU A 14 48.13 -41.17 -11.83
N SER A 15 47.07 -40.45 -11.60
CA SER A 15 46.48 -40.28 -10.26
C SER A 15 45.12 -40.99 -10.22
N ALA A 16 45.01 -41.96 -9.31
CA ALA A 16 43.85 -42.75 -9.06
C ALA A 16 42.64 -41.89 -8.66
N ALA A 17 41.51 -42.20 -9.32
CA ALA A 17 40.21 -41.63 -8.96
C ALA A 17 39.75 -42.22 -7.64
N ALA A 18 39.80 -41.43 -6.58
CA ALA A 18 39.00 -41.66 -5.39
C ALA A 18 37.64 -41.03 -5.63
N CYS A 19 36.62 -41.85 -5.88
CA CYS A 19 35.22 -41.42 -5.89
C CYS A 19 34.81 -41.09 -4.46
N ASP A 20 34.98 -39.89 -4.05
CA ASP A 20 34.34 -39.36 -2.85
C ASP A 20 32.87 -39.02 -3.23
N ARG A 21 31.96 -39.93 -2.86
CA ARG A 21 30.52 -39.68 -2.89
C ARG A 21 30.20 -38.70 -1.77
N SER A 22 30.41 -37.44 -2.03
CA SER A 22 29.80 -36.36 -1.23
C SER A 22 28.29 -36.45 -1.38
N THR A 23 27.64 -37.05 -0.41
CA THR A 23 26.19 -36.97 -0.24
C THR A 23 25.81 -35.49 -0.23
N PRO A 24 24.90 -35.02 -1.09
CA PRO A 24 24.42 -33.65 -1.01
C PRO A 24 23.88 -33.41 0.39
N PRO A 25 24.18 -32.30 1.05
CA PRO A 25 23.54 -31.98 2.31
C PRO A 25 22.03 -32.00 2.09
N ALA A 26 21.35 -32.75 2.94
CA ALA A 26 19.90 -32.85 2.98
C ALA A 26 19.34 -31.43 2.87
N ASP A 27 18.51 -31.24 1.85
CA ASP A 27 17.74 -30.04 1.61
C ASP A 27 17.16 -29.54 2.94
N ALA A 28 17.81 -28.55 3.52
CA ALA A 28 17.33 -27.92 4.72
C ALA A 28 15.95 -27.39 4.35
N ALA A 29 14.92 -28.05 4.86
CA ALA A 29 13.53 -27.75 4.59
C ALA A 29 13.35 -26.22 4.66
N ARG A 30 13.21 -25.60 3.48
CA ARG A 30 12.87 -24.17 3.35
C ARG A 30 11.65 -23.97 4.24
N PRO A 31 11.69 -23.05 5.21
CA PRO A 31 10.53 -22.75 6.03
C PRO A 31 9.32 -22.57 5.10
N PRO A 32 8.12 -23.10 5.42
CA PRO A 32 6.95 -22.89 4.60
C PRO A 32 6.85 -21.39 4.31
N ALA A 33 6.74 -21.04 3.03
CA ALA A 33 6.55 -19.64 2.64
C ALA A 33 5.34 -19.13 3.42
N ALA A 34 5.52 -18.06 4.18
CA ALA A 34 4.40 -17.40 4.84
C ALA A 34 3.31 -17.18 3.79
N PRO A 35 2.03 -17.41 4.10
CA PRO A 35 0.96 -17.24 3.14
C PRO A 35 1.11 -15.85 2.53
N THR A 36 1.18 -15.80 1.20
CA THR A 36 1.28 -14.54 0.46
C THR A 36 0.01 -13.77 0.80
N ALA A 37 0.14 -12.72 1.61
CA ALA A 37 -0.99 -11.90 2.00
C ALA A 37 -1.69 -11.42 0.73
N GLN A 38 -3.00 -11.58 0.65
CA GLN A 38 -3.79 -11.08 -0.47
C GLN A 38 -3.48 -9.59 -0.64
N ALA A 39 -3.21 -9.16 -1.89
CA ALA A 39 -2.90 -7.76 -2.14
C ALA A 39 -4.07 -6.84 -1.75
N PHE A 40 -5.31 -7.34 -1.87
CA PHE A 40 -6.52 -6.62 -1.56
C PHE A 40 -7.39 -7.45 -0.64
N SER A 41 -7.66 -6.96 0.57
CA SER A 41 -8.46 -7.64 1.58
C SER A 41 -9.45 -6.69 2.24
N TYR A 42 -10.72 -7.09 2.25
CA TYR A 42 -11.80 -6.40 2.96
C TYR A 42 -12.49 -7.40 3.88
N ALA A 43 -12.43 -7.16 5.18
CA ALA A 43 -12.97 -8.03 6.22
C ALA A 43 -13.85 -7.26 7.22
N ALA A 44 -14.30 -6.05 6.86
CA ALA A 44 -15.21 -5.30 7.70
C ALA A 44 -16.59 -5.96 7.73
N THR A 45 -17.18 -6.01 8.90
CA THR A 45 -18.54 -6.51 9.15
C THR A 45 -19.56 -5.39 9.24
N SER A 46 -19.10 -4.16 9.49
CA SER A 46 -19.88 -2.93 9.52
C SER A 46 -19.77 -2.17 8.21
N ASP A 47 -20.74 -1.33 7.90
CA ASP A 47 -20.63 -0.37 6.81
C ASP A 47 -19.66 0.76 7.20
N LEU A 48 -18.51 0.78 6.54
CA LEU A 48 -17.46 1.77 6.72
C LEU A 48 -17.45 2.84 5.63
N SER A 49 -18.43 2.84 4.72
CA SER A 49 -18.41 3.76 3.59
C SER A 49 -18.45 5.22 4.06
N GLY A 50 -17.56 6.04 3.50
CA GLY A 50 -17.49 7.45 3.85
C GLY A 50 -16.10 8.08 3.72
N TYR A 51 -15.99 9.28 4.29
CA TYR A 51 -14.77 10.09 4.32
C TYR A 51 -14.28 10.21 5.75
N TYR A 52 -13.04 9.80 5.99
CA TYR A 52 -12.41 9.84 7.31
C TYR A 52 -11.30 10.89 7.30
N LEU A 53 -11.47 11.90 8.14
CA LEU A 53 -10.50 12.99 8.28
C LEU A 53 -9.50 12.65 9.39
N PRO A 54 -8.24 13.06 9.24
CA PRO A 54 -7.24 12.87 10.28
C PRO A 54 -7.61 13.65 11.55
N THR A 55 -7.39 13.06 12.71
CA THR A 55 -7.60 13.71 14.02
C THR A 55 -6.53 14.74 14.37
N SER A 56 -5.39 14.68 13.67
CA SER A 56 -4.28 15.62 13.78
C SER A 56 -3.69 15.87 12.39
N GLU A 57 -3.00 17.00 12.24
CA GLU A 57 -2.37 17.32 10.97
C GLU A 57 -1.27 16.31 10.60
N VAL A 58 -1.35 15.76 9.39
CA VAL A 58 -0.34 14.86 8.82
C VAL A 58 0.18 15.47 7.53
N ARG A 59 1.51 15.55 7.39
CA ARG A 59 2.15 16.15 6.21
C ARG A 59 3.26 15.28 5.63
N LEU A 60 3.35 15.30 4.30
CA LEU A 60 4.45 14.76 3.50
C LEU A 60 5.05 15.92 2.69
N GLY A 61 6.00 16.67 3.28
CA GLY A 61 6.52 17.89 2.70
C GLY A 61 5.42 18.95 2.52
N LYS A 62 5.17 19.40 1.28
CA LYS A 62 4.11 20.36 0.97
C LYS A 62 2.70 19.74 0.89
N TRP A 63 2.57 18.42 0.99
CA TRP A 63 1.31 17.72 0.89
C TRP A 63 0.70 17.50 2.27
N GLY A 64 -0.45 18.11 2.52
CA GLY A 64 -1.27 17.85 3.71
C GLY A 64 -2.22 16.70 3.43
N PHE A 65 -2.28 15.72 4.34
CA PHE A 65 -3.24 14.64 4.25
C PHE A 65 -4.65 15.19 4.52
N ASN A 66 -5.56 15.00 3.56
CA ASN A 66 -6.92 15.52 3.64
C ASN A 66 -7.87 14.47 4.22
N HIS A 67 -8.01 13.32 3.54
CA HIS A 67 -8.91 12.26 4.02
C HIS A 67 -8.56 10.88 3.44
N VAL A 68 -9.11 9.84 4.07
CA VAL A 68 -9.31 8.52 3.47
C VAL A 68 -10.75 8.46 2.95
N PHE A 69 -10.91 8.04 1.72
CA PHE A 69 -12.20 7.60 1.20
C PHE A 69 -12.31 6.08 1.36
N VAL A 70 -13.46 5.61 1.83
CA VAL A 70 -13.82 4.19 1.91
C VAL A 70 -15.13 4.01 1.17
N GLY A 71 -15.13 3.19 0.17
CA GLY A 71 -16.29 2.85 -0.64
C GLY A 71 -17.20 1.83 0.02
N GLN A 72 -18.25 1.45 -0.68
CA GLN A 72 -19.20 0.45 -0.21
C GLN A 72 -18.63 -0.98 -0.39
N ALA A 73 -19.11 -1.92 0.41
CA ALA A 73 -18.60 -3.29 0.43
C ALA A 73 -18.60 -3.98 -0.95
N PHE A 74 -19.56 -3.69 -1.81
CA PHE A 74 -19.62 -4.26 -3.16
C PHE A 74 -18.48 -3.77 -4.07
N GLU A 75 -17.97 -2.53 -3.86
CA GLU A 75 -16.88 -1.96 -4.64
C GLU A 75 -15.57 -2.69 -4.36
N PHE A 76 -15.37 -3.13 -3.10
CA PHE A 76 -14.22 -3.96 -2.73
C PHE A 76 -14.26 -5.33 -3.42
N SER A 77 -15.44 -5.92 -3.56
CA SER A 77 -15.61 -7.21 -4.24
C SER A 77 -15.35 -7.12 -5.75
N ALA A 78 -15.62 -5.96 -6.35
CA ALA A 78 -15.40 -5.70 -7.76
C ALA A 78 -13.97 -5.27 -8.10
N TRP A 79 -13.19 -4.84 -7.11
CA TRP A 79 -11.85 -4.27 -7.32
C TRP A 79 -10.81 -5.36 -7.54
N THR A 80 -10.10 -5.30 -8.66
CA THR A 80 -9.02 -6.23 -9.00
C THR A 80 -7.63 -5.60 -8.95
N GLY A 81 -7.56 -4.26 -8.90
CA GLY A 81 -6.28 -3.52 -8.95
C GLY A 81 -5.56 -3.56 -10.30
N THR A 82 -6.18 -4.10 -11.34
CA THR A 82 -5.55 -4.30 -12.65
C THR A 82 -5.78 -3.16 -13.63
N ASP A 83 -6.70 -2.26 -13.34
CA ASP A 83 -6.98 -1.11 -14.19
C ASP A 83 -5.94 -0.02 -14.00
N THR A 84 -4.98 0.05 -14.93
CA THR A 84 -3.90 1.05 -14.92
C THR A 84 -4.37 2.46 -15.24
N GLY A 85 -5.59 2.63 -15.75
CA GLY A 85 -6.24 3.90 -16.03
C GLY A 85 -7.26 4.32 -14.95
N ALA A 86 -7.40 3.54 -13.89
CA ALA A 86 -8.37 3.81 -12.85
C ALA A 86 -8.15 5.19 -12.22
N THR A 87 -9.23 5.94 -12.08
CA THR A 87 -9.27 7.21 -11.33
C THR A 87 -9.97 7.03 -9.99
N PHE A 88 -10.49 5.83 -9.74
CA PHE A 88 -11.25 5.45 -8.56
C PHE A 88 -10.78 4.08 -8.06
N ALA A 89 -10.81 3.90 -6.74
CA ALA A 89 -10.63 2.62 -6.06
C ALA A 89 -11.51 2.60 -4.79
N PRO A 90 -11.87 1.43 -4.25
CA PRO A 90 -12.73 1.33 -3.08
C PRO A 90 -12.11 1.89 -1.81
N VAL A 91 -10.80 2.08 -1.77
CA VAL A 91 -10.12 2.87 -0.75
C VAL A 91 -9.09 3.79 -1.41
N MET A 92 -9.10 5.06 -1.05
CA MET A 92 -8.22 6.08 -1.63
C MET A 92 -7.76 7.07 -0.57
N LEU A 93 -6.54 7.58 -0.72
CA LEU A 93 -6.03 8.68 0.08
C LEU A 93 -6.04 9.97 -0.76
N GLN A 94 -6.45 11.06 -0.15
CA GLN A 94 -6.35 12.39 -0.76
C GLN A 94 -5.42 13.29 0.03
N PHE A 95 -4.58 14.01 -0.70
CA PHE A 95 -3.67 15.02 -0.20
C PHE A 95 -3.89 16.34 -0.91
N ASP A 96 -3.69 17.44 -0.20
CA ASP A 96 -3.77 18.79 -0.73
C ASP A 96 -2.39 19.45 -0.70
N ASP A 97 -1.99 20.10 -1.77
CA ASP A 97 -0.81 20.95 -1.76
C ASP A 97 -1.11 22.21 -0.93
N VAL A 98 -0.59 22.26 0.30
CA VAL A 98 -0.87 23.36 1.23
C VAL A 98 -0.25 24.69 0.81
N THR A 99 0.64 24.67 -0.18
CA THR A 99 1.25 25.88 -0.75
C THR A 99 0.45 26.42 -1.95
N SER A 100 -0.51 25.63 -2.47
CA SER A 100 -1.35 26.05 -3.59
C SER A 100 -2.41 27.07 -3.14
N PRO A 101 -2.91 27.91 -4.05
CA PRO A 101 -3.98 28.84 -3.75
C PRO A 101 -5.25 28.14 -3.27
N MET A 102 -6.03 28.82 -2.44
CA MET A 102 -7.41 28.45 -2.17
C MET A 102 -8.29 28.87 -3.33
N VAL A 103 -9.22 28.02 -3.72
CA VAL A 103 -10.23 28.26 -4.74
C VAL A 103 -11.62 27.99 -4.20
N GLN A 104 -12.56 28.82 -4.59
CA GLN A 104 -13.97 28.60 -4.25
C GLN A 104 -14.58 27.61 -5.24
N ASN A 105 -15.28 26.62 -4.72
CA ASN A 105 -16.09 25.68 -5.50
C ASN A 105 -17.50 25.54 -4.88
N GLU A 106 -18.32 24.70 -5.45
CA GLU A 106 -19.71 24.48 -5.00
C GLU A 106 -19.80 23.96 -3.56
N LEU A 107 -18.75 23.29 -3.05
CA LEU A 107 -18.68 22.72 -1.70
C LEU A 107 -17.98 23.63 -0.70
N GLY A 108 -17.47 24.80 -1.14
CA GLY A 108 -16.74 25.75 -0.32
C GLY A 108 -15.32 26.01 -0.81
N GLU A 109 -14.43 26.43 0.09
CA GLU A 109 -13.03 26.68 -0.24
C GLU A 109 -12.22 25.37 -0.21
N ALA A 110 -11.39 25.17 -1.23
CA ALA A 110 -10.50 24.02 -1.35
C ALA A 110 -9.14 24.44 -1.92
N ARG A 111 -8.11 23.63 -1.70
CA ARG A 111 -6.83 23.81 -2.36
C ARG A 111 -6.97 23.54 -3.86
N SER A 112 -6.33 24.38 -4.68
CA SER A 112 -6.40 24.24 -6.15
C SER A 112 -5.63 23.05 -6.69
N ILE A 113 -4.67 22.53 -5.92
CA ILE A 113 -3.85 21.37 -6.30
C ILE A 113 -4.02 20.28 -5.27
N THR A 114 -4.48 19.14 -5.75
CA THR A 114 -4.67 17.92 -4.92
C THR A 114 -3.96 16.73 -5.55
N ALA A 115 -3.62 15.74 -4.75
CA ALA A 115 -3.08 14.48 -5.20
C ALA A 115 -3.89 13.33 -4.61
N ARG A 116 -4.32 12.42 -5.46
CA ARG A 116 -4.99 11.18 -5.07
C ARG A 116 -4.01 10.03 -5.16
N VAL A 117 -4.06 9.13 -4.18
CA VAL A 117 -3.28 7.90 -4.18
C VAL A 117 -4.23 6.72 -4.26
N LEU A 118 -4.05 5.91 -5.30
CA LEU A 118 -4.78 4.67 -5.51
C LEU A 118 -3.99 3.50 -4.91
N PRO A 119 -4.66 2.46 -4.40
CA PRO A 119 -3.99 1.36 -3.75
C PRO A 119 -3.29 0.43 -4.73
N THR A 120 -2.10 0.00 -4.37
CA THR A 120 -1.47 -1.21 -4.88
C THR A 120 -1.69 -2.38 -3.93
N ARG A 121 -2.05 -2.07 -2.68
CA ARG A 121 -2.38 -3.04 -1.63
C ARG A 121 -3.25 -2.37 -0.58
N TYR A 122 -4.20 -3.12 -0.01
CA TYR A 122 -4.90 -2.72 1.20
C TYR A 122 -5.37 -3.93 2.03
N THR A 123 -5.54 -3.66 3.32
CA THR A 123 -6.31 -4.49 4.25
C THR A 123 -7.27 -3.57 5.00
N VAL A 124 -8.56 -3.85 4.94
CA VAL A 124 -9.60 -3.09 5.63
C VAL A 124 -10.32 -4.02 6.61
N SER A 125 -10.38 -3.63 7.86
CA SER A 125 -11.16 -4.26 8.93
C SER A 125 -12.09 -3.25 9.58
N ASP A 126 -12.91 -3.65 10.55
CA ASP A 126 -13.91 -2.78 11.17
C ASP A 126 -13.35 -1.48 11.79
N ASP A 127 -12.09 -1.50 12.23
CA ASP A 127 -11.45 -0.39 12.94
C ASP A 127 -10.11 0.07 12.34
N ARG A 128 -9.64 -0.57 11.24
CA ARG A 128 -8.29 -0.30 10.73
C ARG A 128 -8.21 -0.40 9.22
N ILE A 129 -7.43 0.49 8.65
CA ILE A 129 -7.00 0.46 7.25
C ILE A 129 -5.48 0.42 7.19
N GLU A 130 -4.94 -0.61 6.57
CA GLU A 130 -3.57 -0.64 6.07
C GLU A 130 -3.61 -0.45 4.56
N PHE A 131 -2.79 0.46 4.04
CA PHE A 131 -2.83 0.85 2.65
C PHE A 131 -1.40 1.08 2.12
N GLU A 132 -1.15 0.62 0.93
CA GLU A 132 0.03 0.97 0.13
C GLU A 132 -0.45 1.42 -1.24
N GLY A 133 0.15 2.49 -1.75
CA GLY A 133 -0.20 3.02 -3.06
C GLY A 133 0.91 3.85 -3.65
N THR A 134 0.73 4.25 -4.90
CA THR A 134 1.71 5.06 -5.62
C THR A 134 1.02 6.24 -6.28
N SER A 135 1.64 7.40 -6.22
CA SER A 135 1.20 8.62 -6.88
C SER A 135 2.36 9.27 -7.63
N ALA A 136 2.06 9.88 -8.77
CA ALA A 136 3.06 10.61 -9.54
C ALA A 136 3.67 11.79 -8.75
N GLN A 137 2.89 12.36 -7.83
CA GLN A 137 3.29 13.54 -7.04
C GLN A 137 3.97 13.17 -5.73
N LEU A 138 3.55 12.07 -5.08
CA LEU A 138 4.03 11.67 -3.75
C LEU A 138 4.99 10.47 -3.79
N GLY A 139 5.08 9.77 -4.92
CA GLY A 139 5.80 8.50 -4.99
C GLY A 139 5.04 7.37 -4.28
N GLN A 140 5.76 6.48 -3.63
CA GLN A 140 5.17 5.40 -2.84
C GLN A 140 4.67 5.93 -1.50
N VAL A 141 3.42 5.65 -1.18
CA VAL A 141 2.76 6.04 0.06
C VAL A 141 2.33 4.79 0.81
N ARG A 142 2.63 4.76 2.10
CA ARG A 142 2.12 3.77 3.03
C ARG A 142 1.30 4.48 4.11
N PHE A 143 0.15 3.92 4.41
CA PHE A 143 -0.76 4.43 5.42
C PHE A 143 -1.20 3.28 6.32
N ASP A 144 -1.26 3.56 7.61
CA ASP A 144 -1.79 2.69 8.64
C ASP A 144 -2.60 3.57 9.59
N GLY A 145 -3.90 3.40 9.57
CA GLY A 145 -4.82 4.23 10.32
C GLY A 145 -5.91 3.44 11.02
N ARG A 146 -6.27 3.89 12.21
CA ARG A 146 -7.48 3.43 12.89
C ARG A 146 -8.65 4.30 12.48
N LEU A 147 -9.76 3.64 12.20
CA LEU A 147 -11.03 4.29 11.94
C LEU A 147 -11.80 4.43 13.26
N ASP A 148 -12.38 5.60 13.46
CA ASP A 148 -13.41 5.80 14.47
C ASP A 148 -14.74 6.01 13.71
N PRO A 149 -15.53 4.96 13.50
CA PRO A 149 -16.79 5.04 12.77
C PRO A 149 -17.87 5.68 13.66
N VAL A 150 -17.60 6.89 14.16
CA VAL A 150 -18.63 7.66 14.85
C VAL A 150 -19.73 7.97 13.84
N PRO A 151 -20.97 7.53 14.07
CA PRO A 151 -22.07 7.87 13.18
C PRO A 151 -22.13 9.38 13.01
N TRP A 152 -22.10 9.84 11.74
CA TRP A 152 -22.20 11.26 11.43
C TRP A 152 -23.41 11.87 12.16
N ARG A 153 -23.16 12.75 13.11
CA ARG A 153 -24.21 13.53 13.74
C ARG A 153 -24.26 14.89 13.07
N PRO A 154 -25.38 15.25 12.43
CA PRO A 154 -25.53 16.60 11.89
C PRO A 154 -25.23 17.62 12.98
N ARG A 155 -24.29 18.55 12.72
CA ARG A 155 -24.12 19.72 13.56
C ARG A 155 -25.42 20.50 13.49
N GLY A 156 -26.25 20.45 14.54
CA GLY A 156 -27.54 21.13 14.57
C GLY A 156 -28.71 20.28 15.06
N ALA A 157 -28.52 19.02 15.40
CA ALA A 157 -29.53 18.30 16.18
C ALA A 157 -29.63 18.96 17.55
N ILE A 158 -30.48 19.97 17.63
CA ILE A 158 -30.92 20.56 18.91
C ILE A 158 -31.62 19.41 19.64
N TRP A 159 -31.07 18.98 20.76
CA TRP A 159 -31.73 18.05 21.65
C TRP A 159 -33.01 18.71 22.14
N ALA A 160 -34.15 18.20 21.72
CA ALA A 160 -35.41 18.52 22.40
C ALA A 160 -35.23 18.10 23.85
N MET A 161 -35.13 19.10 24.75
CA MET A 161 -35.14 18.87 26.15
C MET A 161 -36.48 18.22 26.49
N ARG A 162 -36.44 16.95 26.89
CA ARG A 162 -37.53 16.34 27.64
C ARG A 162 -37.43 16.85 29.06
N GLY A 163 -38.41 17.52 29.49
CA GLY A 163 -38.55 17.87 30.90
C GLY A 163 -39.37 19.09 31.14
N TRP A 164 -40.68 18.95 31.08
CA TRP A 164 -41.61 19.72 31.89
C TRP A 164 -42.65 18.76 32.42
N SER A 165 -42.54 18.42 33.66
CA SER A 165 -43.63 17.99 34.55
C SER A 165 -43.71 18.95 35.69
#